data_55097a7ffbbc6311491bb446b57ccbc0
#
_entry.id   55097a7ffbbc6311491bb446b57ccbc0
#
_cell.length_a   1.000
_cell.length_b   1.000
_cell.length_c   1.000
_cell.angle_alpha   90.00
_cell.angle_beta   90.00
_cell.angle_gamma   90.00
#
_symmetry.space_group_name_H-M   'P 1'
#
loop_
_entity.id
_entity.type
_entity.pdbx_description
1 polymer ?
#
loop_
_entity_poly.entity_id
_entity_poly.type
_entity_poly.pdbx_seq_one_letter_code
_entity_poly.pdbx_strand_id
1 'polypeptide(L)'
;DTGYAKLDRAGLTSLIDANGWRLRAILCSHAHFDHTGNVRYLQERYGAKAAISLIEAGISVNPDSYRANYVALTYGKSRELFLEECFTADRVIFPQEDHIDVDGARFGVLSLPGHSAGQLGFVTPDGAAYVGDCLIDQHEIDAAKLPTSMFIARDLESKASLRSTDYPAYIVAHKQIITDRAELSALIDSNIAFIHRKERELLDDLTDGMTFSDWIYAFCQRENIRTRQELKFSIVERNFTNFTDWLTDTGKVRVERDFCAKRYYHG
;
A
#
# COMPACT_ATOMS: atom_id res chain seq x y z
N ASP A 1 5.01 8.44 8.17
CA ASP A 1 5.59 8.11 6.88
C ASP A 1 6.60 9.19 6.46
N THR A 2 7.50 8.90 5.52
CA THR A 2 8.70 9.71 5.28
C THR A 2 8.97 10.02 3.80
N GLY A 3 8.08 9.64 2.91
CA GLY A 3 8.24 9.88 1.48
C GLY A 3 9.38 9.07 0.83
N TYR A 4 9.61 9.34 -0.45
CA TYR A 4 10.68 8.72 -1.25
C TYR A 4 12.07 9.17 -0.81
N ALA A 5 13.02 8.26 -0.69
CA ALA A 5 14.38 8.53 -0.27
C ALA A 5 15.07 9.67 -1.05
N LYS A 6 14.97 9.65 -2.37
CA LYS A 6 15.68 10.61 -3.25
C LYS A 6 14.91 11.90 -3.49
N LEU A 7 13.58 11.86 -3.44
CA LEU A 7 12.74 13.02 -3.81
C LEU A 7 12.45 13.90 -2.60
N ASP A 8 12.11 13.30 -1.45
CA ASP A 8 11.53 14.02 -0.32
C ASP A 8 12.53 14.31 0.80
N ARG A 9 13.69 13.63 0.83
CA ARG A 9 14.70 13.75 1.89
C ARG A 9 15.12 15.19 2.18
N ALA A 10 15.47 15.93 1.13
CA ALA A 10 15.97 17.29 1.30
C ALA A 10 14.90 18.23 1.84
N GLY A 11 13.67 18.13 1.33
CA GLY A 11 12.52 18.92 1.80
C GLY A 11 12.18 18.62 3.25
N LEU A 12 12.10 17.34 3.59
CA LEU A 12 11.78 16.86 4.93
C LEU A 12 12.85 17.30 5.95
N THR A 13 14.12 17.16 5.59
CA THR A 13 15.24 17.60 6.44
C THR A 13 15.23 19.12 6.65
N SER A 14 15.03 19.88 5.57
CA SER A 14 14.94 21.34 5.63
C SER A 14 13.79 21.81 6.50
N LEU A 15 12.64 21.16 6.42
CA LEU A 15 11.47 21.46 7.24
C LEU A 15 11.75 21.25 8.74
N ILE A 16 12.37 20.13 9.09
CA ILE A 16 12.70 19.78 10.48
C ILE A 16 13.73 20.79 11.04
N ASP A 17 14.82 21.00 10.30
CA ASP A 17 15.94 21.83 10.75
C ASP A 17 15.55 23.32 10.83
N ALA A 18 14.82 23.87 9.84
CA ALA A 18 14.40 25.26 9.81
C ALA A 18 13.42 25.62 10.93
N ASN A 19 12.61 24.68 11.40
CA ASN A 19 11.69 24.88 12.50
C ASN A 19 12.30 24.53 13.87
N GLY A 20 13.54 24.02 13.91
CA GLY A 20 14.17 23.55 15.13
C GLY A 20 13.41 22.39 15.80
N TRP A 21 12.70 21.61 15.02
CA TRP A 21 11.90 20.51 15.56
C TRP A 21 12.78 19.36 16.02
N ARG A 22 12.40 18.77 17.12
CA ARG A 22 13.05 17.58 17.64
C ARG A 22 12.25 16.35 17.24
N LEU A 23 12.66 15.69 16.14
CA LEU A 23 12.02 14.46 15.68
C LEU A 23 12.26 13.34 16.71
N ARG A 24 11.18 12.82 17.30
CA ARG A 24 11.23 11.77 18.33
C ARG A 24 10.87 10.41 17.80
N ALA A 25 9.84 10.34 16.97
CA ALA A 25 9.38 9.08 16.40
C ALA A 25 8.90 9.25 14.97
N ILE A 26 8.87 8.13 14.28
CA ILE A 26 8.34 7.95 12.93
C ILE A 26 7.31 6.83 13.03
N LEU A 27 6.05 7.16 12.82
CA LEU A 27 4.98 6.17 12.73
C LEU A 27 4.81 5.81 11.25
N CYS A 28 5.12 4.57 10.90
CA CYS A 28 5.05 4.09 9.52
C CYS A 28 3.74 3.34 9.30
N SER A 29 2.95 3.79 8.33
CA SER A 29 1.69 3.12 7.99
C SER A 29 1.94 1.74 7.41
N HIS A 30 2.89 1.60 6.49
CA HIS A 30 3.29 0.35 5.87
C HIS A 30 4.70 0.47 5.24
N ALA A 31 5.23 -0.63 4.70
CA ALA A 31 6.64 -0.72 4.27
C ALA A 31 6.88 -0.36 2.80
N HIS A 32 5.96 0.31 2.09
CA HIS A 32 6.26 0.77 0.75
C HIS A 32 7.33 1.87 0.77
N PHE A 33 8.20 1.88 -0.23
CA PHE A 33 9.39 2.74 -0.27
C PHE A 33 9.07 4.24 -0.38
N ASP A 34 7.89 4.60 -0.86
CA ASP A 34 7.37 5.98 -0.86
C ASP A 34 6.79 6.41 0.49
N HIS A 35 6.70 5.51 1.46
CA HIS A 35 6.31 5.78 2.84
C HIS A 35 7.49 5.66 3.80
N THR A 36 8.43 4.75 3.54
CA THR A 36 9.53 4.46 4.46
C THR A 36 10.91 4.83 3.93
N GLY A 37 11.02 5.42 2.74
CA GLY A 37 12.29 5.67 2.07
C GLY A 37 13.32 6.51 2.83
N ASN A 38 12.87 7.29 3.81
CA ASN A 38 13.78 8.10 4.64
C ASN A 38 13.87 7.64 6.09
N VAL A 39 13.21 6.56 6.50
CA VAL A 39 13.19 6.12 7.90
C VAL A 39 14.60 5.91 8.44
N ARG A 40 15.39 5.07 7.78
CA ARG A 40 16.79 4.81 8.20
C ARG A 40 17.61 6.09 8.33
N TYR A 41 17.53 6.96 7.32
CA TYR A 41 18.24 8.24 7.33
C TYR A 41 17.84 9.13 8.52
N LEU A 42 16.56 9.19 8.84
CA LEU A 42 16.05 9.98 9.96
C LEU A 42 16.41 9.34 11.31
N GLN A 43 16.44 8.01 11.42
CA GLN A 43 16.98 7.33 12.60
C GLN A 43 18.45 7.69 12.83
N GLU A 44 19.27 7.61 11.78
CA GLU A 44 20.71 7.89 11.85
C GLU A 44 21.01 9.39 12.13
N ARG A 45 20.24 10.31 11.52
CA ARG A 45 20.48 11.75 11.64
C ARG A 45 19.94 12.36 12.92
N TYR A 46 18.73 11.99 13.34
CA TYR A 46 18.01 12.64 14.45
C TYR A 46 17.83 11.73 15.67
N GLY A 47 18.20 10.45 15.58
CA GLY A 47 17.95 9.50 16.66
C GLY A 47 16.47 9.17 16.85
N ALA A 48 15.64 9.42 15.81
CA ALA A 48 14.22 9.14 15.86
C ALA A 48 13.95 7.63 15.96
N LYS A 49 12.87 7.25 16.64
CA LYS A 49 12.46 5.86 16.81
C LYS A 49 11.38 5.49 15.80
N ALA A 50 11.60 4.44 15.01
CA ALA A 50 10.62 3.97 14.03
C ALA A 50 9.67 2.93 14.63
N ALA A 51 8.37 3.15 14.44
CA ALA A 51 7.32 2.19 14.80
C ALA A 51 6.52 1.78 13.56
N ILE A 52 6.26 0.49 13.42
CA ILE A 52 5.54 -0.11 12.29
C ILE A 52 4.90 -1.43 12.72
N SER A 53 3.90 -1.93 11.98
CA SER A 53 3.26 -3.21 12.30
C SER A 53 4.23 -4.39 12.20
N LEU A 54 3.88 -5.50 12.85
CA LEU A 54 4.69 -6.72 12.89
C LEU A 54 5.02 -7.25 11.48
N ILE A 55 4.03 -7.29 10.60
CA ILE A 55 4.21 -7.81 9.23
C ILE A 55 5.11 -6.87 8.43
N GLU A 56 4.87 -5.58 8.49
CA GLU A 56 5.61 -4.57 7.74
C GLU A 56 7.07 -4.43 8.26
N ALA A 57 7.31 -4.64 9.55
CA ALA A 57 8.65 -4.72 10.11
C ALA A 57 9.46 -5.87 9.49
N GLY A 58 8.82 -7.02 9.25
CA GLY A 58 9.44 -8.14 8.55
C GLY A 58 9.77 -7.85 7.09
N ILE A 59 8.98 -6.99 6.43
CA ILE A 59 9.21 -6.57 5.04
C ILE A 59 10.39 -5.59 4.98
N SER A 60 10.43 -4.59 5.86
CA SER A 60 11.37 -3.47 5.80
C SER A 60 12.81 -3.81 6.21
N VAL A 61 13.04 -4.98 6.82
CA VAL A 61 14.31 -5.29 7.49
C VAL A 61 15.47 -5.57 6.53
N ASN A 62 15.21 -6.07 5.32
CA ASN A 62 16.24 -6.38 4.33
C ASN A 62 15.68 -6.47 2.89
N PRO A 63 16.54 -6.38 1.85
CA PRO A 63 16.10 -6.44 0.46
C PRO A 63 15.44 -7.76 0.05
N ASP A 64 15.78 -8.86 0.71
CA ASP A 64 15.22 -10.17 0.38
C ASP A 64 13.76 -10.28 0.84
N SER A 65 13.43 -9.67 1.97
CA SER A 65 12.04 -9.53 2.43
C SER A 65 11.22 -8.65 1.49
N TYR A 66 11.78 -7.53 1.04
CA TYR A 66 11.14 -6.71 0.00
C TYR A 66 10.90 -7.51 -1.28
N ARG A 67 11.91 -8.27 -1.76
CA ARG A 67 11.76 -9.13 -2.92
C ARG A 67 10.64 -10.15 -2.76
N ALA A 68 10.57 -10.82 -1.62
CA ALA A 68 9.53 -11.81 -1.35
C ALA A 68 8.11 -11.23 -1.38
N ASN A 69 7.95 -9.98 -0.98
CA ASN A 69 6.65 -9.30 -0.90
C ASN A 69 6.31 -8.46 -2.15
N TYR A 70 7.32 -7.88 -2.81
CA TYR A 70 7.12 -7.01 -3.97
C TYR A 70 7.34 -7.67 -5.32
N VAL A 71 7.87 -8.89 -5.35
CA VAL A 71 7.92 -9.84 -6.49
C VAL A 71 8.59 -9.41 -7.79
N ALA A 72 8.89 -10.43 -8.61
CA ALA A 72 9.33 -10.41 -10.01
C ALA A 72 10.64 -9.66 -10.33
N LEU A 73 11.34 -9.12 -9.35
CA LEU A 73 12.68 -8.60 -9.54
C LEU A 73 13.75 -9.68 -9.32
N THR A 74 14.84 -9.61 -10.06
CA THR A 74 16.00 -10.45 -9.77
C THR A 74 16.60 -10.11 -8.40
N TYR A 75 17.31 -11.04 -7.79
CA TYR A 75 17.99 -10.83 -6.50
C TYR A 75 18.90 -9.60 -6.52
N GLY A 76 19.74 -9.45 -7.56
CA GLY A 76 20.63 -8.31 -7.70
C GLY A 76 19.89 -6.99 -7.81
N LYS A 77 18.79 -6.96 -8.57
CA LYS A 77 17.98 -5.75 -8.78
C LYS A 77 17.25 -5.32 -7.51
N SER A 78 16.74 -6.28 -6.74
CA SER A 78 16.11 -5.98 -5.44
C SER A 78 17.11 -5.35 -4.46
N ARG A 79 18.33 -5.87 -4.38
CA ARG A 79 19.38 -5.28 -3.55
C ARG A 79 19.76 -3.87 -4.00
N GLU A 80 19.91 -3.67 -5.32
CA GLU A 80 20.22 -2.34 -5.89
C GLU A 80 19.15 -1.29 -5.51
N LEU A 81 17.88 -1.68 -5.54
CA LEU A 81 16.79 -0.75 -5.32
C LEU A 81 16.48 -0.51 -3.83
N PHE A 82 16.53 -1.55 -3.00
CA PHE A 82 15.96 -1.48 -1.65
C PHE A 82 16.98 -1.48 -0.51
N LEU A 83 18.27 -1.76 -0.77
CA LEU A 83 19.25 -1.90 0.32
C LEU A 83 19.37 -0.64 1.20
N GLU A 84 19.33 0.54 0.59
CA GLU A 84 19.46 1.82 1.32
C GLU A 84 18.17 2.23 2.04
N GLU A 85 17.06 1.65 1.68
CA GLU A 85 15.73 1.98 2.22
C GLU A 85 15.32 1.02 3.35
N CYS A 86 16.06 -0.10 3.50
CA CYS A 86 15.83 -1.04 4.59
C CYS A 86 16.18 -0.43 5.94
N PHE A 87 15.34 -0.68 6.92
CA PHE A 87 15.53 -0.23 8.29
C PHE A 87 15.06 -1.28 9.30
N THR A 88 15.51 -1.16 10.53
CA THR A 88 15.00 -1.95 11.65
C THR A 88 14.07 -1.08 12.49
N ALA A 89 12.87 -1.57 12.73
CA ALA A 89 11.92 -0.91 13.60
C ALA A 89 12.41 -0.94 15.07
N ASP A 90 12.37 0.21 15.74
CA ASP A 90 12.62 0.29 17.19
C ASP A 90 11.42 -0.23 17.99
N ARG A 91 10.22 -0.09 17.46
CA ARG A 91 8.95 -0.52 18.04
C ARG A 91 8.11 -1.26 17.02
N VAL A 92 7.80 -2.50 17.30
CA VAL A 92 6.86 -3.30 16.52
C VAL A 92 5.47 -3.17 17.15
N ILE A 93 4.47 -2.82 16.34
CA ILE A 93 3.07 -2.71 16.75
C ILE A 93 2.39 -4.05 16.42
N PHE A 94 1.81 -4.68 17.44
CA PHE A 94 1.13 -5.97 17.31
C PHE A 94 -0.35 -5.78 16.97
N PRO A 95 -1.01 -6.78 16.35
CA PRO A 95 -2.40 -6.66 15.88
C PRO A 95 -3.45 -6.33 16.95
N GLN A 96 -3.17 -6.63 18.23
CA GLN A 96 -4.07 -6.36 19.35
C GLN A 96 -3.91 -4.95 19.96
N GLU A 97 -2.94 -4.17 19.50
CA GLU A 97 -2.68 -2.84 20.02
C GLU A 97 -3.53 -1.81 19.29
N ASP A 98 -4.28 -1.04 20.05
CA ASP A 98 -5.17 0.03 19.56
C ASP A 98 -4.57 1.44 19.76
N HIS A 99 -3.40 1.54 20.38
CA HIS A 99 -2.67 2.79 20.56
C HIS A 99 -1.17 2.56 20.74
N ILE A 100 -0.41 3.64 20.54
CA ILE A 100 1.03 3.73 20.85
C ILE A 100 1.31 5.03 21.58
N ASP A 101 2.10 4.96 22.65
CA ASP A 101 2.55 6.13 23.40
C ASP A 101 3.95 6.55 22.95
N VAL A 102 4.12 7.82 22.60
CA VAL A 102 5.37 8.43 22.17
C VAL A 102 5.64 9.67 23.03
N ASP A 103 6.63 9.63 23.91
CA ASP A 103 7.03 10.74 24.79
C ASP A 103 5.84 11.38 25.55
N GLY A 104 4.89 10.57 25.98
CA GLY A 104 3.70 11.02 26.72
C GLY A 104 2.53 11.45 25.82
N ALA A 105 2.68 11.46 24.52
CA ALA A 105 1.60 11.67 23.57
C ALA A 105 1.04 10.31 23.10
N ARG A 106 -0.28 10.14 23.18
CA ARG A 106 -0.97 8.92 22.76
C ARG A 106 -1.49 9.05 21.34
N PHE A 107 -1.11 8.11 20.49
CA PHE A 107 -1.62 7.96 19.13
C PHE A 107 -2.49 6.72 19.06
N GLY A 108 -3.74 6.84 18.55
CA GLY A 108 -4.58 5.69 18.25
C GLY A 108 -4.00 4.91 17.07
N VAL A 109 -4.24 3.61 17.05
CA VAL A 109 -3.84 2.72 15.94
C VAL A 109 -5.09 2.15 15.28
N LEU A 110 -5.18 2.32 13.97
CA LEU A 110 -6.25 1.78 13.13
C LEU A 110 -5.66 0.63 12.31
N SER A 111 -6.23 -0.56 12.41
CA SER A 111 -5.85 -1.68 11.55
C SER A 111 -6.56 -1.53 10.20
N LEU A 112 -5.80 -1.28 9.12
CA LEU A 112 -6.31 -1.02 7.77
C LEU A 112 -5.62 -1.91 6.73
N PRO A 113 -5.56 -3.25 6.94
CA PRO A 113 -4.89 -4.15 6.01
C PRO A 113 -5.62 -4.22 4.67
N GLY A 114 -4.86 -4.52 3.61
CA GLY A 114 -5.42 -4.72 2.25
C GLY A 114 -4.51 -4.14 1.19
N HIS A 115 -4.28 -2.83 1.19
CA HIS A 115 -3.27 -2.20 0.34
C HIS A 115 -1.88 -2.85 0.57
N SER A 116 -1.48 -2.99 1.80
CA SER A 116 -0.41 -3.89 2.24
C SER A 116 -0.89 -4.84 3.34
N ALA A 117 -0.11 -5.86 3.65
CA ALA A 117 -0.53 -6.93 4.56
C ALA A 117 -0.79 -6.46 5.99
N GLY A 118 -0.03 -5.49 6.45
CA GLY A 118 -0.06 -4.99 7.82
C GLY A 118 -0.27 -3.48 7.93
N GLN A 119 -0.87 -2.84 6.93
CA GLN A 119 -1.08 -1.40 6.94
C GLN A 119 -1.84 -0.94 8.17
N LEU A 120 -1.33 0.13 8.78
CA LEU A 120 -1.93 0.83 9.89
C LEU A 120 -2.32 2.26 9.49
N GLY A 121 -3.34 2.79 10.14
CA GLY A 121 -3.56 4.22 10.26
C GLY A 121 -3.22 4.68 11.68
N PHE A 122 -3.06 5.99 11.85
CA PHE A 122 -2.75 6.59 13.15
C PHE A 122 -3.66 7.77 13.44
N VAL A 123 -4.18 7.81 14.67
CA VAL A 123 -4.98 8.94 15.15
C VAL A 123 -4.09 9.79 16.05
N THR A 124 -3.89 11.05 15.68
CA THR A 124 -3.10 12.00 16.44
C THR A 124 -3.77 12.38 17.77
N PRO A 125 -3.03 12.92 18.77
CA PRO A 125 -3.63 13.33 20.06
C PRO A 125 -4.74 14.38 19.93
N ASP A 126 -4.74 15.17 18.85
CA ASP A 126 -5.79 16.15 18.52
C ASP A 126 -6.91 15.59 17.67
N GLY A 127 -6.89 14.28 17.38
CA GLY A 127 -7.96 13.52 16.77
C GLY A 127 -7.88 13.37 15.25
N ALA A 128 -6.90 13.93 14.55
CA ALA A 128 -6.76 13.71 13.11
C ALA A 128 -6.33 12.27 12.80
N ALA A 129 -7.02 11.62 11.86
CA ALA A 129 -6.73 10.24 11.46
C ALA A 129 -5.92 10.21 10.15
N TYR A 130 -4.67 9.77 10.21
CA TYR A 130 -3.89 9.40 9.03
C TYR A 130 -4.24 7.98 8.62
N VAL A 131 -4.74 7.79 7.41
CA VAL A 131 -5.23 6.49 6.93
C VAL A 131 -4.30 5.81 5.90
N GLY A 132 -3.13 6.40 5.66
CA GLY A 132 -2.17 5.88 4.68
C GLY A 132 -2.81 5.69 3.31
N ASP A 133 -2.52 4.58 2.66
CA ASP A 133 -3.03 4.19 1.35
C ASP A 133 -4.32 3.34 1.40
N CYS A 134 -4.98 3.31 2.56
CA CYS A 134 -6.31 2.73 2.63
C CYS A 134 -7.30 3.45 1.69
N LEU A 135 -7.13 4.76 1.53
CA LEU A 135 -7.81 5.55 0.49
C LEU A 135 -6.76 6.23 -0.40
N ILE A 136 -7.09 6.38 -1.67
CA ILE A 136 -6.37 7.23 -2.62
C ILE A 136 -7.32 8.31 -3.15
N ASP A 137 -6.79 9.46 -3.50
CA ASP A 137 -7.60 10.57 -3.99
C ASP A 137 -8.19 10.31 -5.39
N GLN A 138 -9.12 11.14 -5.83
CA GLN A 138 -9.79 10.94 -7.11
C GLN A 138 -8.82 11.04 -8.30
N HIS A 139 -7.81 11.89 -8.22
CA HIS A 139 -6.81 12.03 -9.27
C HIS A 139 -5.99 10.74 -9.44
N GLU A 140 -5.61 10.10 -8.32
CA GLU A 140 -4.90 8.82 -8.33
C GLU A 140 -5.80 7.69 -8.87
N ILE A 141 -7.10 7.67 -8.48
CA ILE A 141 -8.09 6.72 -9.03
C ILE A 141 -8.19 6.82 -10.55
N ASP A 142 -8.22 8.04 -11.07
CA ASP A 142 -8.35 8.29 -12.52
C ASP A 142 -7.08 7.92 -13.30
N ALA A 143 -5.92 8.07 -12.67
CA ALA A 143 -4.62 7.75 -13.28
C ALA A 143 -4.25 6.27 -13.18
N ALA A 144 -4.69 5.58 -12.13
CA ALA A 144 -4.30 4.20 -11.83
C ALA A 144 -4.93 3.19 -12.81
N LYS A 145 -4.11 2.26 -13.26
CA LYS A 145 -4.55 1.16 -14.14
C LYS A 145 -5.15 -0.01 -13.36
N LEU A 146 -4.57 -0.31 -12.21
CA LEU A 146 -5.10 -1.22 -11.19
C LEU A 146 -4.89 -0.59 -9.82
N PRO A 147 -5.79 -0.83 -8.86
CA PRO A 147 -5.51 -0.48 -7.48
C PRO A 147 -4.29 -1.27 -6.98
N THR A 148 -3.42 -0.62 -6.24
CA THR A 148 -2.39 -1.33 -5.49
C THR A 148 -3.04 -1.91 -4.25
N SER A 149 -3.27 -3.21 -4.25
CA SER A 149 -3.89 -3.92 -3.13
C SER A 149 -3.32 -5.34 -3.07
N MET A 150 -2.78 -5.72 -1.93
CA MET A 150 -2.24 -7.06 -1.71
C MET A 150 -3.35 -8.07 -1.41
N PHE A 151 -4.39 -7.64 -0.69
CA PHE A 151 -5.54 -8.47 -0.31
C PHE A 151 -6.84 -7.73 -0.57
N ILE A 152 -7.41 -7.91 -1.76
CA ILE A 152 -8.58 -7.14 -2.25
C ILE A 152 -9.78 -7.20 -1.28
N ALA A 153 -10.10 -8.37 -0.74
CA ALA A 153 -11.22 -8.50 0.21
C ALA A 153 -10.99 -7.68 1.48
N ARG A 154 -9.79 -7.75 2.06
CA ARG A 154 -9.43 -6.99 3.26
C ARG A 154 -9.35 -5.49 2.99
N ASP A 155 -8.91 -5.10 1.80
CA ASP A 155 -8.85 -3.70 1.38
C ASP A 155 -10.27 -3.10 1.28
N LEU A 156 -11.22 -3.85 0.71
CA LEU A 156 -12.63 -3.46 0.68
C LEU A 156 -13.22 -3.33 2.10
N GLU A 157 -12.91 -4.27 3.00
CA GLU A 157 -13.32 -4.22 4.41
C GLU A 157 -12.74 -3.01 5.13
N SER A 158 -11.44 -2.75 4.96
CA SER A 158 -10.75 -1.60 5.57
C SER A 158 -11.32 -0.27 5.08
N LYS A 159 -11.54 -0.12 3.77
CA LYS A 159 -12.20 1.06 3.19
C LYS A 159 -13.60 1.25 3.77
N ALA A 160 -14.41 0.18 3.82
CA ALA A 160 -15.76 0.24 4.35
C ALA A 160 -15.80 0.57 5.85
N SER A 161 -14.82 0.10 6.63
CA SER A 161 -14.74 0.35 8.08
C SER A 161 -14.60 1.83 8.43
N LEU A 162 -13.96 2.63 7.57
CA LEU A 162 -13.82 4.07 7.76
C LEU A 162 -15.17 4.81 7.77
N ARG A 163 -16.24 4.21 7.24
CA ARG A 163 -17.60 4.78 7.31
C ARG A 163 -18.14 4.89 8.74
N SER A 164 -17.70 4.02 9.63
CA SER A 164 -18.13 3.99 11.02
C SER A 164 -17.27 4.82 11.97
N THR A 165 -16.19 5.42 11.47
CA THR A 165 -15.31 6.28 12.26
C THR A 165 -15.79 7.73 12.21
N ASP A 166 -15.46 8.53 13.24
CA ASP A 166 -15.86 9.95 13.35
C ASP A 166 -14.69 10.77 13.90
N TYR A 167 -13.75 11.13 13.01
CA TYR A 167 -12.60 11.95 13.31
C TYR A 167 -12.78 13.35 12.70
N PRO A 168 -12.30 14.43 13.36
CA PRO A 168 -12.42 15.80 12.86
C PRO A 168 -11.68 16.03 11.53
N ALA A 169 -10.68 15.22 11.24
CA ALA A 169 -9.98 15.25 9.96
C ALA A 169 -9.44 13.86 9.58
N TYR A 170 -9.42 13.58 8.29
CA TYR A 170 -8.78 12.40 7.71
C TYR A 170 -7.67 12.85 6.78
N ILE A 171 -6.47 12.35 7.02
CA ILE A 171 -5.30 12.60 6.18
C ILE A 171 -5.10 11.38 5.32
N VAL A 172 -5.37 11.52 4.04
CA VAL A 172 -5.12 10.51 3.00
C VAL A 172 -3.71 10.74 2.47
N ALA A 173 -2.93 9.69 2.31
CA ALA A 173 -1.60 9.81 1.72
C ALA A 173 -1.68 10.46 0.32
N HIS A 174 -0.56 10.98 -0.18
CA HIS A 174 -0.47 11.62 -1.50
C HIS A 174 -1.29 12.90 -1.70
N LYS A 175 -1.66 13.67 -0.63
CA LYS A 175 -2.05 15.09 -0.69
C LYS A 175 -3.46 15.49 -0.27
N GLN A 176 -4.29 14.63 0.31
CA GLN A 176 -5.64 15.06 0.65
C GLN A 176 -5.87 15.10 2.17
N ILE A 177 -6.46 16.20 2.64
CA ILE A 177 -7.00 16.31 3.99
C ILE A 177 -8.51 16.53 3.86
N ILE A 178 -9.31 15.69 4.50
CA ILE A 178 -10.76 15.71 4.44
C ILE A 178 -11.30 16.04 5.84
N THR A 179 -12.12 17.05 5.93
CA THR A 179 -12.81 17.46 7.16
C THR A 179 -14.34 17.36 7.02
N ASP A 180 -14.82 17.16 5.79
CA ASP A 180 -16.23 17.01 5.49
C ASP A 180 -16.63 15.53 5.42
N ARG A 181 -17.68 15.16 6.11
CA ARG A 181 -18.16 13.77 6.19
C ARG A 181 -18.71 13.25 4.86
N ALA A 182 -19.37 14.11 4.10
CA ALA A 182 -19.90 13.74 2.79
C ALA A 182 -18.78 13.52 1.78
N GLU A 183 -17.74 14.36 1.83
CA GLU A 183 -16.53 14.19 1.02
C GLU A 183 -15.81 12.87 1.33
N LEU A 184 -15.64 12.52 2.62
CA LEU A 184 -15.07 11.24 3.01
C LEU A 184 -15.90 10.07 2.48
N SER A 185 -17.23 10.12 2.64
CA SER A 185 -18.11 9.07 2.15
C SER A 185 -18.00 8.90 0.64
N ALA A 186 -18.00 10.00 -0.11
CA ALA A 186 -17.84 9.98 -1.56
C ALA A 186 -16.50 9.40 -1.99
N LEU A 187 -15.41 9.73 -1.28
CA LEU A 187 -14.10 9.17 -1.58
C LEU A 187 -14.03 7.67 -1.28
N ILE A 188 -14.62 7.21 -0.18
CA ILE A 188 -14.72 5.76 0.12
C ILE A 188 -15.50 5.06 -0.99
N ASP A 189 -16.65 5.63 -1.43
CA ASP A 189 -17.44 5.07 -2.52
C ASP A 189 -16.66 4.98 -3.82
N SER A 190 -15.90 6.02 -4.18
CA SER A 190 -15.06 6.06 -5.38
C SER A 190 -13.97 4.98 -5.34
N ASN A 191 -13.30 4.81 -4.21
CA ASN A 191 -12.26 3.79 -4.02
C ASN A 191 -12.82 2.37 -4.14
N ILE A 192 -13.96 2.08 -3.53
CA ILE A 192 -14.64 0.78 -3.62
C ILE A 192 -15.12 0.54 -5.06
N ALA A 193 -15.76 1.55 -5.67
CA ALA A 193 -16.23 1.47 -7.04
C ALA A 193 -15.09 1.24 -8.05
N PHE A 194 -13.90 1.79 -7.80
CA PHE A 194 -12.72 1.56 -8.61
C PHE A 194 -12.31 0.08 -8.61
N ILE A 195 -12.25 -0.57 -7.44
CA ILE A 195 -11.95 -2.00 -7.33
C ILE A 195 -12.97 -2.81 -8.14
N HIS A 196 -14.27 -2.57 -7.93
CA HIS A 196 -15.33 -3.32 -8.64
C HIS A 196 -15.39 -3.00 -10.14
N ARG A 197 -14.99 -1.82 -10.56
CA ARG A 197 -14.83 -1.52 -12.00
C ARG A 197 -13.73 -2.38 -12.60
N LYS A 198 -12.56 -2.44 -11.96
CA LYS A 198 -11.43 -3.25 -12.43
C LYS A 198 -11.71 -4.75 -12.38
N GLU A 199 -12.47 -5.20 -11.42
CA GLU A 199 -13.00 -6.56 -11.38
C GLU A 199 -13.77 -6.91 -12.67
N ARG A 200 -14.76 -6.10 -13.04
CA ARG A 200 -15.54 -6.32 -14.27
C ARG A 200 -14.65 -6.28 -15.51
N GLU A 201 -13.80 -5.29 -15.62
CA GLU A 201 -12.89 -5.12 -16.74
C GLU A 201 -11.95 -6.32 -16.91
N LEU A 202 -11.43 -6.89 -15.80
CA LEU A 202 -10.60 -8.09 -15.84
C LEU A 202 -11.39 -9.34 -16.30
N LEU A 203 -12.63 -9.48 -15.84
CA LEU A 203 -13.50 -10.56 -16.29
C LEU A 203 -13.86 -10.42 -17.79
N ASP A 204 -14.11 -9.20 -18.26
CA ASP A 204 -14.36 -8.92 -19.68
C ASP A 204 -13.15 -9.25 -20.59
N ASP A 205 -11.92 -9.16 -20.06
CA ASP A 205 -10.69 -9.54 -20.79
C ASP A 205 -10.43 -11.04 -20.79
N LEU A 206 -11.07 -11.80 -19.90
CA LEU A 206 -10.87 -13.23 -19.79
C LEU A 206 -11.62 -13.96 -20.93
N THR A 207 -10.90 -14.78 -21.65
CA THR A 207 -11.48 -15.80 -22.54
C THR A 207 -11.18 -17.16 -21.97
N ASP A 208 -12.17 -18.05 -21.89
CA ASP A 208 -12.05 -19.36 -21.29
C ASP A 208 -10.88 -20.17 -21.88
N GLY A 209 -10.07 -20.72 -21.00
CA GLY A 209 -8.88 -21.47 -21.35
C GLY A 209 -7.60 -20.62 -21.52
N MET A 210 -7.66 -19.32 -21.31
CA MET A 210 -6.45 -18.47 -21.31
C MET A 210 -5.45 -18.90 -20.24
N THR A 211 -4.16 -18.72 -20.55
CA THR A 211 -3.10 -18.75 -19.54
C THR A 211 -3.04 -17.41 -18.80
N PHE A 212 -2.34 -17.37 -17.67
CA PHE A 212 -2.06 -16.09 -16.96
C PHE A 212 -1.39 -15.06 -17.89
N SER A 213 -0.43 -15.52 -18.70
CA SER A 213 0.30 -14.64 -19.63
C SER A 213 -0.59 -14.06 -20.73
N ASP A 214 -1.53 -14.84 -21.25
CA ASP A 214 -2.49 -14.37 -22.26
C ASP A 214 -3.44 -13.33 -21.65
N TRP A 215 -3.90 -13.58 -20.42
CA TRP A 215 -4.86 -12.71 -19.73
C TRP A 215 -4.24 -11.37 -19.33
N ILE A 216 -3.07 -11.38 -18.69
CA ILE A 216 -2.36 -10.13 -18.36
C ILE A 216 -1.96 -9.36 -19.63
N TYR A 217 -1.67 -10.04 -20.73
CA TYR A 217 -1.38 -9.39 -22.00
C TYR A 217 -2.63 -8.67 -22.54
N ALA A 218 -3.81 -9.31 -22.52
CA ALA A 218 -5.08 -8.71 -22.93
C ALA A 218 -5.39 -7.46 -22.09
N PHE A 219 -5.25 -7.55 -20.76
CA PHE A 219 -5.37 -6.42 -19.85
C PHE A 219 -4.41 -5.28 -20.19
N CYS A 220 -3.11 -5.56 -20.41
CA CYS A 220 -2.12 -4.55 -20.77
C CYS A 220 -2.44 -3.86 -22.11
N GLN A 221 -2.98 -4.60 -23.07
CA GLN A 221 -3.43 -4.02 -24.35
C GLN A 221 -4.60 -3.06 -24.16
N ARG A 222 -5.64 -3.47 -23.42
CA ARG A 222 -6.78 -2.60 -23.11
C ARG A 222 -6.37 -1.32 -22.39
N GLU A 223 -5.56 -1.45 -21.34
CA GLU A 223 -5.11 -0.31 -20.52
C GLU A 223 -4.00 0.52 -21.17
N ASN A 224 -3.56 0.13 -22.39
CA ASN A 224 -2.42 0.74 -23.09
C ASN A 224 -1.15 0.81 -22.20
N ILE A 225 -0.90 -0.24 -21.41
CA ILE A 225 0.30 -0.34 -20.58
C ILE A 225 1.49 -0.71 -21.45
N ARG A 226 2.40 0.25 -21.65
CA ARG A 226 3.63 0.08 -22.45
C ARG A 226 4.81 0.51 -21.60
N THR A 227 5.32 -0.38 -20.77
CA THR A 227 6.53 -0.09 -19.99
C THR A 227 7.64 -1.07 -20.30
N ARG A 228 8.88 -0.54 -20.38
CA ARG A 228 10.13 -1.34 -20.42
C ARG A 228 10.83 -1.35 -19.07
N GLN A 229 10.24 -0.68 -18.07
CA GLN A 229 10.81 -0.61 -16.73
C GLN A 229 10.35 -1.85 -15.94
N GLU A 230 11.32 -2.69 -15.59
CA GLU A 230 11.10 -3.96 -14.88
C GLU A 230 10.27 -3.77 -13.58
N LEU A 231 10.63 -2.78 -12.76
CA LEU A 231 9.90 -2.50 -11.52
C LEU A 231 8.44 -2.11 -11.78
N LYS A 232 8.17 -1.26 -12.77
CA LYS A 232 6.79 -0.85 -13.08
C LYS A 232 5.95 -2.03 -13.57
N PHE A 233 6.54 -2.90 -14.41
CA PHE A 233 5.81 -4.07 -14.88
C PHE A 233 5.58 -5.08 -13.76
N SER A 234 6.56 -5.28 -12.86
CA SER A 234 6.40 -6.19 -11.73
C SER A 234 5.30 -5.75 -10.75
N ILE A 235 5.08 -4.44 -10.59
CA ILE A 235 3.95 -3.90 -9.81
C ILE A 235 2.61 -4.24 -10.49
N VAL A 236 2.52 -4.06 -11.81
CA VAL A 236 1.32 -4.42 -12.59
C VAL A 236 1.04 -5.92 -12.47
N GLU A 237 2.04 -6.76 -12.68
CA GLU A 237 1.93 -8.22 -12.60
C GLU A 237 1.48 -8.68 -11.21
N ARG A 238 2.04 -8.10 -10.15
CA ARG A 238 1.63 -8.40 -8.77
C ARG A 238 0.18 -8.02 -8.52
N ASN A 239 -0.23 -6.79 -8.86
CA ASN A 239 -1.60 -6.36 -8.65
C ASN A 239 -2.58 -7.20 -9.47
N PHE A 240 -2.22 -7.56 -10.70
CA PHE A 240 -3.01 -8.47 -11.53
C PHE A 240 -3.12 -9.86 -10.88
N THR A 241 -2.03 -10.40 -10.32
CA THR A 241 -2.04 -11.67 -9.57
C THR A 241 -2.99 -11.59 -8.38
N ASN A 242 -2.93 -10.52 -7.58
CA ASN A 242 -3.80 -10.34 -6.42
C ASN A 242 -5.28 -10.29 -6.81
N PHE A 243 -5.61 -9.67 -7.95
CA PHE A 243 -6.97 -9.70 -8.51
C PHE A 243 -7.37 -11.10 -8.96
N THR A 244 -6.50 -11.84 -9.67
CA THR A 244 -6.81 -13.20 -10.11
C THR A 244 -7.03 -14.15 -8.94
N ASP A 245 -6.26 -14.01 -7.87
CA ASP A 245 -6.44 -14.78 -6.65
C ASP A 245 -7.80 -14.48 -6.00
N TRP A 246 -8.14 -13.20 -5.84
CA TRP A 246 -9.44 -12.78 -5.28
C TRP A 246 -10.62 -13.24 -6.14
N LEU A 247 -10.54 -13.13 -7.46
CA LEU A 247 -11.58 -13.61 -8.38
C LEU A 247 -11.76 -15.13 -8.28
N THR A 248 -10.67 -15.86 -8.06
CA THR A 248 -10.70 -17.31 -7.83
C THR A 248 -11.34 -17.65 -6.49
N ASP A 249 -10.93 -16.97 -5.41
CA ASP A 249 -11.47 -17.18 -4.06
C ASP A 249 -12.97 -16.86 -3.97
N THR A 250 -13.45 -15.91 -4.77
CA THR A 250 -14.87 -15.53 -4.83
C THR A 250 -15.68 -16.35 -5.82
N GLY A 251 -15.07 -17.32 -6.49
CA GLY A 251 -15.72 -18.21 -7.46
C GLY A 251 -16.08 -17.56 -8.80
N LYS A 252 -15.62 -16.33 -9.06
CA LYS A 252 -15.82 -15.61 -10.33
C LYS A 252 -14.90 -16.11 -11.44
N VAL A 253 -13.81 -16.72 -11.06
CA VAL A 253 -12.85 -17.37 -11.94
C VAL A 253 -12.57 -18.77 -11.43
N ARG A 254 -12.61 -19.74 -12.33
CA ARG A 254 -12.22 -21.13 -12.08
C ARG A 254 -10.86 -21.40 -12.71
N VAL A 255 -10.00 -22.08 -11.98
CA VAL A 255 -8.65 -22.42 -12.43
C VAL A 255 -8.52 -23.93 -12.61
N GLU A 256 -8.13 -24.35 -13.79
CA GLU A 256 -7.79 -25.75 -14.08
C GLU A 256 -6.29 -25.89 -14.37
N ARG A 257 -5.75 -27.07 -14.13
CA ARG A 257 -4.37 -27.41 -14.45
C ARG A 257 -4.34 -28.29 -15.69
N ASP A 258 -3.63 -27.81 -16.71
CA ASP A 258 -3.30 -28.56 -17.91
C ASP A 258 -1.80 -28.81 -17.90
N PHE A 259 -1.38 -30.01 -17.49
CA PHE A 259 0.01 -30.38 -17.20
C PHE A 259 0.68 -29.37 -16.23
N CYS A 260 1.55 -28.51 -16.74
CA CYS A 260 2.26 -27.49 -15.97
C CYS A 260 1.64 -26.08 -16.10
N ALA A 261 0.63 -25.89 -16.91
CA ALA A 261 -0.03 -24.61 -17.13
C ALA A 261 -1.31 -24.50 -16.29
N LYS A 262 -1.56 -23.30 -15.75
CA LYS A 262 -2.88 -22.93 -15.23
C LYS A 262 -3.71 -22.36 -16.40
N ARG A 263 -4.96 -22.79 -16.48
CA ARG A 263 -5.97 -22.28 -17.40
C ARG A 263 -7.09 -21.64 -16.61
N TYR A 264 -7.49 -20.46 -17.03
CA TYR A 264 -8.48 -19.64 -16.36
C TYR A 264 -9.80 -19.65 -17.15
N TYR A 265 -10.91 -19.75 -16.45
CA TYR A 265 -12.26 -19.83 -17.01
C TYR A 265 -13.19 -18.95 -16.16
N HIS A 266 -14.25 -18.45 -16.74
CA HIS A 266 -15.34 -17.85 -15.95
C HIS A 266 -15.90 -18.88 -14.98
N GLY A 267 -16.24 -18.44 -13.76
CA GLY A 267 -16.77 -19.25 -12.66
C GLY A 267 -18.26 -19.59 -12.81
#